data_7f6486602dfa12462f1808b83cd977d5
#
_entry.id   7f6486602dfa12462f1808b83cd977d5
#
_cell.length_a   1.000
_cell.length_b   1.000
_cell.length_c   1.000
_cell.angle_alpha   90.00
_cell.angle_beta   90.00
_cell.angle_gamma   90.00
#
_symmetry.space_group_name_H-M   'P 1'
#
loop_
_entity.id
_entity.type
_entity.pdbx_description
1 polymer ?
#
loop_
_entity_poly.entity_id
_entity_poly.type
_entity_poly.pdbx_seq_one_letter_code
_entity_poly.pdbx_strand_id
1 'polypeptide(L)'
;MLASKLYAPTLRDDPAEADVASHKLMLKAGMLRKNAAGLYSFLPLGRKVCLKVENIIRKEMNRSGAQEVMMPIVQPAEIWRETGRWDVYGPEMFKLKDRHDNEYCLGPTHEELITTLVRNELRSYKQLPVNLWQMQNKYRDEIRPRFGLMRSREFVMKDAYSFDVDREGMIKSYETMYDAYSRIFTECGIEYRPVLADSGQIGGNYSHEFMALAKAGEADVVICTKCGFAANVEKAVPNTLISEDEELHEAELFETPECATIQDLVEQVKVPIEKTIKAVAFDIDGKLVLTMVRGDHEVNDVAVQNLVGGNDVQTASPELLRAHGLEPGYMSPLNAGPQNDDFVILVDETAMQIKNGVTGANKHGYHYRYVTPARDFKDVKTATIRLITEQDVCPECGGEVKLTQGIEVGQVFGLGTKYSESLNATFLDKDGKAKPFVMGCYGIGVTRTVAATIEQLHDDKGIIWPVATAPFEAVVLPVNMKDEAIVSVAKKLYDELLDLDVDVLLDDRDERAGVKFNDADLIGYPVRLTVGSKATEGKVEVKIRRTDEEEEVTIEGVAEHVARLLRDLRKKHL
;
A
#
# COMPACT_ATOMS: atom_id res chain seq x y z
N MET A 1 24.41 -22.67 8.57
CA MET A 1 23.25 -23.39 9.16
C MET A 1 23.05 -24.73 8.46
N LEU A 2 22.64 -25.79 9.19
CA LEU A 2 22.33 -27.11 8.61
C LEU A 2 20.83 -27.24 8.39
N ALA A 3 20.38 -27.73 7.22
CA ALA A 3 18.96 -27.88 6.90
C ALA A 3 18.27 -28.92 7.80
N SER A 4 18.98 -29.99 8.21
CA SER A 4 18.47 -30.98 9.15
C SER A 4 18.09 -30.43 10.53
N LYS A 5 18.60 -29.23 10.88
CA LYS A 5 18.31 -28.52 12.13
C LYS A 5 17.40 -27.31 11.95
N LEU A 6 17.05 -26.95 10.71
CA LEU A 6 16.21 -25.82 10.39
C LEU A 6 14.74 -26.25 10.42
N TYR A 7 13.91 -25.54 11.21
CA TYR A 7 12.48 -25.72 11.19
C TYR A 7 11.86 -24.98 10.00
N ALA A 8 11.80 -25.63 8.84
CA ALA A 8 11.25 -25.12 7.60
C ALA A 8 10.32 -26.16 6.94
N PRO A 9 9.10 -26.38 7.50
CA PRO A 9 8.18 -27.38 7.02
C PRO A 9 7.50 -26.94 5.71
N THR A 10 8.08 -27.30 4.56
CA THR A 10 7.54 -27.03 3.23
C THR A 10 6.25 -27.84 2.98
N LEU A 11 5.35 -27.28 2.16
CA LEU A 11 4.11 -27.92 1.73
C LEU A 11 4.17 -28.23 0.23
N ARG A 12 3.56 -29.36 -0.18
CA ARG A 12 3.48 -29.74 -1.59
C ARG A 12 2.31 -29.07 -2.30
N ASP A 13 1.14 -29.11 -1.65
CA ASP A 13 -0.10 -28.60 -2.20
C ASP A 13 -0.28 -27.11 -1.92
N ASP A 14 -1.03 -26.44 -2.77
CA ASP A 14 -1.40 -25.04 -2.56
C ASP A 14 -2.40 -24.92 -1.41
N PRO A 15 -2.16 -24.02 -0.45
CA PRO A 15 -3.11 -23.77 0.62
C PRO A 15 -4.41 -23.20 0.06
N ALA A 16 -5.54 -23.85 0.34
CA ALA A 16 -6.86 -23.45 -0.17
C ALA A 16 -7.31 -22.06 0.30
N GLU A 17 -6.68 -21.52 1.33
CA GLU A 17 -7.01 -20.24 1.97
C GLU A 17 -6.19 -19.07 1.41
N ALA A 18 -5.28 -19.32 0.46
CA ALA A 18 -4.36 -18.31 -0.07
C ALA A 18 -4.71 -17.98 -1.54
N ASP A 19 -5.05 -16.71 -1.79
CA ASP A 19 -5.48 -16.25 -3.12
C ASP A 19 -4.31 -15.71 -3.95
N VAL A 20 -3.36 -15.01 -3.34
CA VAL A 20 -2.24 -14.33 -4.02
C VAL A 20 -0.93 -15.10 -3.89
N ALA A 21 0.01 -14.85 -4.80
CA ALA A 21 1.26 -15.58 -4.90
C ALA A 21 2.11 -15.50 -3.63
N SER A 22 2.26 -14.32 -3.04
CA SER A 22 3.04 -14.13 -1.82
C SER A 22 2.50 -14.97 -0.66
N HIS A 23 1.18 -14.97 -0.45
CA HIS A 23 0.56 -15.74 0.61
C HIS A 23 0.73 -17.26 0.40
N LYS A 24 0.50 -17.75 -0.84
CA LYS A 24 0.71 -19.16 -1.20
C LYS A 24 2.15 -19.60 -0.98
N LEU A 25 3.09 -18.87 -1.55
CA LEU A 25 4.50 -19.24 -1.52
C LEU A 25 5.09 -19.16 -0.11
N MET A 26 4.74 -18.15 0.70
CA MET A 26 5.21 -18.07 2.08
C MET A 26 4.70 -19.24 2.95
N LEU A 27 3.46 -19.66 2.76
CA LEU A 27 2.92 -20.85 3.45
C LEU A 27 3.61 -22.13 2.96
N LYS A 28 3.77 -22.29 1.64
CA LYS A 28 4.42 -23.47 1.03
C LYS A 28 5.89 -23.57 1.41
N ALA A 29 6.62 -22.48 1.38
CA ALA A 29 8.04 -22.43 1.74
C ALA A 29 8.31 -22.58 3.25
N GLY A 30 7.28 -22.75 4.07
CA GLY A 30 7.46 -22.88 5.52
C GLY A 30 7.96 -21.60 6.19
N MET A 31 7.52 -20.44 5.71
CA MET A 31 7.86 -19.12 6.26
C MET A 31 6.82 -18.62 7.25
N LEU A 32 5.56 -18.99 7.03
CA LEU A 32 4.41 -18.56 7.84
C LEU A 32 3.51 -19.72 8.23
N ARG A 33 2.74 -19.51 9.31
CA ARG A 33 1.52 -20.28 9.62
C ARG A 33 0.44 -19.33 10.11
N LYS A 34 -0.79 -19.55 9.62
CA LYS A 34 -1.96 -18.79 10.02
C LYS A 34 -2.46 -19.25 11.38
N ASN A 35 -2.67 -18.33 12.30
CA ASN A 35 -3.28 -18.59 13.61
C ASN A 35 -4.77 -18.24 13.61
N ALA A 36 -5.10 -17.10 13.00
CA ALA A 36 -6.46 -16.64 12.77
C ALA A 36 -6.49 -15.72 11.54
N ALA A 37 -7.66 -15.21 11.16
CA ALA A 37 -7.77 -14.25 10.07
C ALA A 37 -6.94 -13.00 10.34
N GLY A 38 -5.94 -12.75 9.49
CA GLY A 38 -5.01 -11.62 9.62
C GLY A 38 -3.96 -11.75 10.74
N LEU A 39 -3.82 -12.92 11.35
CA LEU A 39 -2.81 -13.19 12.40
C LEU A 39 -1.93 -14.37 12.01
N TYR A 40 -0.62 -14.15 11.94
CA TYR A 40 0.36 -15.12 11.44
C TYR A 40 1.53 -15.32 12.40
N SER A 41 1.96 -16.57 12.54
CA SER A 41 3.25 -16.91 13.14
C SER A 41 4.33 -16.96 12.06
N PHE A 42 5.41 -16.20 12.26
CA PHE A 42 6.60 -16.27 11.41
C PHE A 42 7.46 -17.44 11.84
N LEU A 43 7.73 -18.35 10.90
CA LEU A 43 8.70 -19.44 11.10
C LEU A 43 10.14 -18.93 10.82
N PRO A 44 11.18 -19.71 11.15
CA PRO A 44 12.56 -19.20 11.09
C PRO A 44 12.96 -18.55 9.77
N LEU A 45 12.58 -19.11 8.62
CA LEU A 45 12.88 -18.51 7.31
C LEU A 45 12.17 -17.17 7.12
N GLY A 46 10.87 -17.10 7.42
CA GLY A 46 10.09 -15.86 7.30
C GLY A 46 10.60 -14.78 8.24
N ARG A 47 10.94 -15.13 9.50
CA ARG A 47 11.53 -14.17 10.44
C ARG A 47 12.89 -13.67 9.97
N LYS A 48 13.70 -14.54 9.39
CA LYS A 48 15.03 -14.16 8.86
C LYS A 48 14.91 -13.16 7.71
N VAL A 49 13.96 -13.34 6.80
CA VAL A 49 13.68 -12.38 5.74
C VAL A 49 13.23 -11.02 6.31
N CYS A 50 12.29 -11.01 7.26
CA CYS A 50 11.87 -9.77 7.91
C CYS A 50 13.06 -9.06 8.57
N LEU A 51 13.94 -9.77 9.29
CA LEU A 51 15.14 -9.19 9.91
C LEU A 51 16.08 -8.55 8.89
N LYS A 52 16.23 -9.14 7.69
CA LYS A 52 17.04 -8.54 6.63
C LYS A 52 16.44 -7.24 6.11
N VAL A 53 15.13 -7.21 5.88
CA VAL A 53 14.41 -5.96 5.52
C VAL A 53 14.53 -4.93 6.65
N GLU A 54 14.32 -5.32 7.90
CA GLU A 54 14.50 -4.46 9.08
C GLU A 54 15.92 -3.86 9.14
N ASN A 55 16.95 -4.64 8.82
CA ASN A 55 18.34 -4.18 8.82
C ASN A 55 18.64 -3.18 7.68
N ILE A 56 18.07 -3.39 6.49
CA ILE A 56 18.15 -2.42 5.38
C ILE A 56 17.51 -1.10 5.83
N ILE A 57 16.33 -1.14 6.40
CA ILE A 57 15.64 0.04 6.91
C ILE A 57 16.48 0.73 8.00
N ARG A 58 16.97 -0.01 8.99
CA ARG A 58 17.79 0.54 10.09
C ARG A 58 19.04 1.25 9.58
N LYS A 59 19.72 0.64 8.62
CA LYS A 59 20.91 1.22 7.95
C LYS A 59 20.59 2.58 7.33
N GLU A 60 19.49 2.69 6.56
CA GLU A 60 19.15 3.92 5.87
C GLU A 60 18.54 4.98 6.80
N MET A 61 17.80 4.57 7.84
CA MET A 61 17.34 5.49 8.89
C MET A 61 18.50 6.10 9.66
N ASN A 62 19.48 5.29 10.06
CA ASN A 62 20.70 5.79 10.72
C ASN A 62 21.51 6.72 9.79
N ARG A 63 21.60 6.40 8.50
CA ARG A 63 22.26 7.24 7.49
C ARG A 63 21.58 8.60 7.33
N SER A 64 20.26 8.66 7.48
CA SER A 64 19.50 9.91 7.41
C SER A 64 19.60 10.77 8.67
N GLY A 65 20.28 10.27 9.73
CA GLY A 65 20.40 10.93 11.03
C GLY A 65 19.21 10.76 11.96
N ALA A 66 18.23 9.94 11.58
CA ALA A 66 17.10 9.61 12.45
C ALA A 66 17.54 8.67 13.58
N GLN A 67 16.92 8.80 14.77
CA GLN A 67 17.32 8.09 15.98
C GLN A 67 16.26 7.05 16.38
N GLU A 68 16.72 5.82 16.64
CA GLU A 68 15.83 4.72 17.02
C GLU A 68 15.36 4.86 18.47
N VAL A 69 14.04 4.76 18.70
CA VAL A 69 13.40 4.69 20.01
C VAL A 69 12.54 3.43 20.08
N MET A 70 12.07 3.09 21.26
CA MET A 70 11.11 2.00 21.45
C MET A 70 9.98 2.49 22.34
N MET A 71 8.78 2.56 21.81
CA MET A 71 7.58 3.01 22.50
C MET A 71 6.65 1.84 22.83
N PRO A 72 5.81 1.95 23.89
CA PRO A 72 4.84 0.90 24.21
C PRO A 72 3.79 0.74 23.11
N ILE A 73 3.33 -0.51 22.93
CA ILE A 73 2.22 -0.84 22.02
C ILE A 73 0.87 -0.45 22.63
N VAL A 74 0.73 -0.69 23.95
CA VAL A 74 -0.47 -0.31 24.70
C VAL A 74 -0.43 1.18 24.98
N GLN A 75 -1.40 1.90 24.44
CA GLN A 75 -1.47 3.37 24.53
C GLN A 75 -2.69 3.80 25.32
N PRO A 76 -2.55 4.80 26.21
CA PRO A 76 -3.67 5.31 27.00
C PRO A 76 -4.69 6.06 26.13
N ALA A 77 -5.98 5.90 26.42
CA ALA A 77 -7.06 6.55 25.66
C ALA A 77 -7.01 8.09 25.72
N GLU A 78 -6.45 8.64 26.81
CA GLU A 78 -6.40 10.09 27.07
C GLU A 78 -5.72 10.85 25.93
N ILE A 79 -4.55 10.39 25.45
CA ILE A 79 -3.80 11.07 24.39
C ILE A 79 -4.55 11.05 23.06
N TRP A 80 -5.33 10.00 22.81
CA TRP A 80 -6.19 9.87 21.63
C TRP A 80 -7.44 10.76 21.71
N ARG A 81 -7.95 10.98 22.93
CA ARG A 81 -9.03 11.94 23.19
C ARG A 81 -8.56 13.39 23.05
N GLU A 82 -7.34 13.71 23.50
CA GLU A 82 -6.73 15.04 23.30
C GLU A 82 -6.66 15.43 21.81
N THR A 83 -6.39 14.47 20.92
CA THR A 83 -6.36 14.70 19.46
C THR A 83 -7.74 14.58 18.80
N GLY A 84 -8.77 14.14 19.52
CA GLY A 84 -10.10 13.84 18.98
C GLY A 84 -10.18 12.56 18.13
N ARG A 85 -9.08 11.78 18.04
CA ARG A 85 -9.03 10.58 17.17
C ARG A 85 -9.57 9.30 17.83
N TRP A 86 -9.88 9.31 19.14
CA TRP A 86 -10.40 8.13 19.82
C TRP A 86 -11.70 7.58 19.22
N ASP A 87 -12.59 8.46 18.80
CA ASP A 87 -13.86 8.11 18.20
C ASP A 87 -13.79 8.08 16.65
N VAL A 88 -13.05 9.02 16.08
CA VAL A 88 -12.87 9.14 14.61
C VAL A 88 -12.14 7.94 14.01
N TYR A 89 -11.19 7.32 14.72
CA TYR A 89 -10.50 6.12 14.23
C TYR A 89 -11.45 4.92 14.07
N GLY A 90 -12.58 4.95 14.77
CA GLY A 90 -13.67 4.01 14.59
C GLY A 90 -13.37 2.57 15.04
N PRO A 91 -14.01 1.57 14.41
CA PRO A 91 -13.93 0.16 14.81
C PRO A 91 -12.60 -0.51 14.50
N GLU A 92 -11.75 0.10 13.67
CA GLU A 92 -10.42 -0.46 13.36
C GLU A 92 -9.43 -0.38 14.54
N MET A 93 -9.76 0.38 15.57
CA MET A 93 -8.95 0.48 16.78
C MET A 93 -9.29 -0.65 17.76
N PHE A 94 -8.30 -1.49 18.10
CA PHE A 94 -8.44 -2.44 19.21
C PHE A 94 -8.47 -1.71 20.55
N LYS A 95 -9.65 -1.47 21.11
CA LYS A 95 -9.87 -0.85 22.42
C LYS A 95 -9.90 -1.90 23.52
N LEU A 96 -9.27 -1.63 24.67
CA LEU A 96 -9.19 -2.54 25.81
C LEU A 96 -9.26 -1.77 27.12
N LYS A 97 -9.55 -2.49 28.21
CA LYS A 97 -9.55 -1.95 29.58
C LYS A 97 -8.58 -2.76 30.44
N ASP A 98 -7.94 -2.06 31.38
CA ASP A 98 -7.16 -2.73 32.43
C ASP A 98 -8.06 -3.21 33.59
N ARG A 99 -7.44 -3.76 34.63
CA ARG A 99 -8.15 -4.27 35.82
C ARG A 99 -8.85 -3.17 36.65
N HIS A 100 -8.55 -1.91 36.38
CA HIS A 100 -9.09 -0.73 37.07
C HIS A 100 -10.05 0.04 36.17
N ASP A 101 -10.51 -0.58 35.05
CA ASP A 101 -11.38 0.03 34.06
C ASP A 101 -10.77 1.24 33.32
N ASN A 102 -9.45 1.46 33.40
CA ASN A 102 -8.79 2.45 32.56
C ASN A 102 -8.80 1.98 31.11
N GLU A 103 -9.06 2.90 30.20
CA GLU A 103 -9.17 2.62 28.76
C GLU A 103 -7.83 2.81 28.05
N TYR A 104 -7.54 1.86 27.17
CA TYR A 104 -6.34 1.81 26.33
C TYR A 104 -6.70 1.35 24.93
N CYS A 105 -5.73 1.47 24.01
CA CYS A 105 -5.78 0.77 22.72
C CYS A 105 -4.46 0.05 22.44
N LEU A 106 -4.52 -0.93 21.54
CA LEU A 106 -3.32 -1.42 20.86
C LEU A 106 -2.99 -0.45 19.73
N GLY A 107 -1.79 0.12 19.74
CA GLY A 107 -1.41 1.20 18.83
C GLY A 107 -1.54 0.84 17.35
N PRO A 108 -2.50 1.44 16.61
CA PRO A 108 -2.56 1.33 15.16
C PRO A 108 -1.50 2.21 14.49
N THR A 109 -1.04 3.24 15.19
CA THR A 109 0.01 4.22 14.87
C THR A 109 0.48 4.90 16.15
N HIS A 110 1.47 5.81 16.10
CA HIS A 110 2.07 6.37 17.31
C HIS A 110 2.24 7.90 17.28
N GLU A 111 1.50 8.64 16.46
CA GLU A 111 1.57 10.12 16.40
C GLU A 111 1.29 10.74 17.77
N GLU A 112 0.24 10.29 18.46
CA GLU A 112 -0.14 10.78 19.78
C GLU A 112 0.95 10.53 20.82
N LEU A 113 1.46 9.31 20.84
CA LEU A 113 2.42 8.89 21.85
C LEU A 113 3.77 9.58 21.69
N ILE A 114 4.30 9.66 20.45
CA ILE A 114 5.59 10.32 20.20
C ILE A 114 5.50 11.83 20.43
N THR A 115 4.38 12.46 20.07
CA THR A 115 4.17 13.89 20.32
C THR A 115 4.10 14.17 21.81
N THR A 116 3.45 13.30 22.58
CA THR A 116 3.40 13.40 24.05
C THR A 116 4.80 13.22 24.67
N LEU A 117 5.62 12.32 24.17
CA LEU A 117 7.00 12.15 24.58
C LEU A 117 7.80 13.46 24.34
N VAL A 118 7.76 13.96 23.11
CA VAL A 118 8.53 15.14 22.68
C VAL A 118 8.05 16.43 23.38
N ARG A 119 6.76 16.56 23.64
CA ARG A 119 6.13 17.69 24.36
C ARG A 119 6.85 18.03 25.66
N ASN A 120 7.35 17.04 26.37
CA ASN A 120 7.98 17.22 27.67
C ASN A 120 9.51 17.37 27.59
N GLU A 121 10.14 16.96 26.49
CA GLU A 121 11.59 16.84 26.34
C GLU A 121 12.20 17.96 25.50
N LEU A 122 11.56 18.37 24.39
CA LEU A 122 12.04 19.42 23.50
C LEU A 122 11.42 20.76 23.83
N ARG A 123 12.25 21.71 24.27
CA ARG A 123 11.80 23.03 24.77
C ARG A 123 12.34 24.21 23.99
N SER A 124 13.31 24.01 23.10
CA SER A 124 14.00 25.09 22.40
C SER A 124 14.22 24.75 20.94
N TYR A 125 14.10 25.77 20.09
CA TYR A 125 14.44 25.66 18.65
C TYR A 125 15.86 25.14 18.38
N LYS A 126 16.80 25.30 19.34
CA LYS A 126 18.17 24.79 19.23
C LYS A 126 18.28 23.26 19.25
N GLN A 127 17.23 22.58 19.69
CA GLN A 127 17.15 21.13 19.75
C GLN A 127 16.56 20.53 18.46
N LEU A 128 16.09 21.37 17.55
CA LEU A 128 15.41 20.99 16.30
C LEU A 128 16.33 21.17 15.09
N PRO A 129 16.17 20.41 14.01
CA PRO A 129 15.17 19.36 13.84
C PRO A 129 15.53 18.08 14.60
N VAL A 130 14.52 17.28 14.93
CA VAL A 130 14.67 15.93 15.52
C VAL A 130 13.84 14.96 14.70
N ASN A 131 14.39 13.79 14.36
CA ASN A 131 13.66 12.69 13.76
C ASN A 131 13.85 11.44 14.62
N LEU A 132 12.74 10.94 15.17
CA LEU A 132 12.68 9.75 16.01
C LEU A 132 11.91 8.65 15.28
N TRP A 133 12.40 7.40 15.33
CA TRP A 133 11.76 6.29 14.65
C TRP A 133 11.80 5.01 15.47
N GLN A 134 10.87 4.12 15.20
CA GLN A 134 10.85 2.77 15.77
C GLN A 134 10.49 1.72 14.73
N MET A 135 10.73 0.46 15.09
CA MET A 135 10.22 -0.70 14.38
C MET A 135 9.40 -1.51 15.38
N GLN A 136 8.10 -1.55 15.19
CA GLN A 136 7.18 -2.06 16.20
C GLN A 136 5.92 -2.67 15.55
N ASN A 137 5.34 -3.66 16.23
CA ASN A 137 4.04 -4.19 15.83
C ASN A 137 2.97 -3.10 15.88
N LYS A 138 2.07 -3.14 14.90
CA LYS A 138 0.85 -2.33 14.84
C LYS A 138 -0.35 -3.25 14.78
N TYR A 139 -1.48 -2.75 15.25
CA TYR A 139 -2.72 -3.49 15.37
C TYR A 139 -3.87 -2.70 14.77
N ARG A 140 -4.52 -3.27 13.73
CA ARG A 140 -5.72 -2.72 13.11
C ARG A 140 -6.76 -3.81 12.98
N ASP A 141 -7.95 -3.61 13.52
CA ASP A 141 -9.04 -4.59 13.43
C ASP A 141 -9.70 -4.56 12.06
N GLU A 142 -8.93 -4.96 11.07
CA GLU A 142 -9.39 -5.06 9.70
C GLU A 142 -10.65 -5.91 9.59
N ILE A 143 -11.71 -5.35 9.00
CA ILE A 143 -12.99 -6.06 8.83
C ILE A 143 -12.79 -7.29 7.94
N ARG A 144 -12.00 -7.18 6.87
CA ARG A 144 -11.73 -8.24 5.91
C ARG A 144 -10.23 -8.40 5.67
N PRO A 145 -9.49 -9.04 6.62
CA PRO A 145 -8.08 -9.36 6.38
C PRO A 145 -7.97 -10.29 5.17
N ARG A 146 -7.10 -9.95 4.23
CA ARG A 146 -6.92 -10.70 2.98
C ARG A 146 -5.49 -10.60 2.47
N PHE A 147 -5.14 -11.45 1.51
CA PHE A 147 -3.83 -11.43 0.84
C PHE A 147 -2.63 -11.59 1.79
N GLY A 148 -2.80 -12.42 2.85
CA GLY A 148 -1.71 -12.76 3.79
C GLY A 148 -1.18 -11.53 4.52
N LEU A 149 0.10 -11.22 4.33
CA LEU A 149 0.79 -10.11 5.01
C LEU A 149 0.50 -8.73 4.40
N MET A 150 -0.18 -8.65 3.25
CA MET A 150 -0.49 -7.36 2.64
C MET A 150 -1.55 -6.60 3.44
N ARG A 151 -2.57 -7.31 3.96
CA ARG A 151 -3.63 -6.73 4.78
C ARG A 151 -3.95 -7.62 5.98
N SER A 152 -3.15 -7.51 7.01
CA SER A 152 -3.23 -8.28 8.25
C SER A 152 -3.63 -7.40 9.44
N ARG A 153 -4.14 -8.02 10.52
CA ARG A 153 -4.54 -7.33 11.76
C ARG A 153 -3.37 -6.98 12.64
N GLU A 154 -2.33 -7.79 12.60
CA GLU A 154 -1.05 -7.54 13.27
C GLU A 154 0.06 -7.57 12.25
N PHE A 155 0.91 -6.54 12.24
CA PHE A 155 2.00 -6.40 11.28
C PHE A 155 3.15 -5.57 11.86
N VAL A 156 4.35 -5.74 11.32
CA VAL A 156 5.52 -4.94 11.69
C VAL A 156 5.60 -3.72 10.79
N MET A 157 5.68 -2.54 11.42
CA MET A 157 5.86 -1.26 10.74
C MET A 157 7.11 -0.56 11.27
N LYS A 158 7.88 0.07 10.38
CA LYS A 158 8.78 1.15 10.74
C LYS A 158 7.98 2.44 10.66
N ASP A 159 7.90 3.16 11.76
CA ASP A 159 7.30 4.48 11.83
C ASP A 159 8.31 5.49 12.36
N ALA A 160 8.41 6.64 11.67
CA ALA A 160 9.30 7.73 12.02
C ALA A 160 8.53 9.04 12.06
N TYR A 161 9.00 9.98 12.87
CA TYR A 161 8.35 11.25 13.14
C TYR A 161 9.39 12.35 13.22
N SER A 162 9.23 13.38 12.37
CA SER A 162 10.07 14.57 12.44
C SER A 162 9.37 15.70 13.19
N PHE A 163 10.19 16.49 13.88
CA PHE A 163 9.79 17.67 14.60
C PHE A 163 10.69 18.82 14.15
N ASP A 164 10.08 19.83 13.53
CA ASP A 164 10.77 20.93 12.87
C ASP A 164 10.28 22.29 13.40
N VAL A 165 11.08 23.33 13.21
CA VAL A 165 10.74 24.69 13.67
C VAL A 165 9.66 25.36 12.83
N ASP A 166 9.59 25.00 11.54
CA ASP A 166 8.68 25.59 10.58
C ASP A 166 8.43 24.64 9.39
N ARG A 167 7.60 25.09 8.45
CA ARG A 167 7.24 24.32 7.25
C ARG A 167 8.46 24.04 6.36
N GLU A 168 9.41 24.96 6.23
CA GLU A 168 10.60 24.75 5.42
C GLU A 168 11.48 23.65 5.99
N GLY A 169 11.66 23.61 7.32
CA GLY A 169 12.33 22.54 8.03
C GLY A 169 11.65 21.19 7.81
N MET A 170 10.32 21.14 7.95
CA MET A 170 9.53 19.93 7.72
C MET A 170 9.66 19.42 6.28
N ILE A 171 9.69 20.29 5.27
CA ILE A 171 9.91 19.89 3.87
C ILE A 171 11.29 19.22 3.72
N LYS A 172 12.35 19.77 4.32
CA LYS A 172 13.70 19.18 4.28
C LYS A 172 13.73 17.80 4.97
N SER A 173 13.07 17.66 6.11
CA SER A 173 12.91 16.37 6.80
C SER A 173 12.15 15.37 5.93
N TYR A 174 11.09 15.82 5.27
CA TYR A 174 10.30 15.03 4.33
C TYR A 174 11.13 14.52 3.14
N GLU A 175 11.86 15.39 2.47
CA GLU A 175 12.74 15.06 1.34
C GLU A 175 13.81 14.05 1.76
N THR A 176 14.41 14.23 2.95
CA THR A 176 15.39 13.31 3.52
C THR A 176 14.80 11.90 3.70
N MET A 177 13.55 11.81 4.17
CA MET A 177 12.87 10.54 4.34
C MET A 177 12.43 9.93 2.99
N TYR A 178 11.97 10.74 2.06
CA TYR A 178 11.65 10.32 0.70
C TYR A 178 12.86 9.66 0.02
N ASP A 179 14.04 10.28 0.12
CA ASP A 179 15.28 9.75 -0.41
C ASP A 179 15.73 8.47 0.31
N ALA A 180 15.55 8.41 1.64
CA ALA A 180 15.85 7.20 2.42
C ALA A 180 14.95 6.03 1.98
N TYR A 181 13.66 6.26 1.78
CA TYR A 181 12.70 5.25 1.29
C TYR A 181 13.06 4.77 -0.11
N SER A 182 13.43 5.67 -1.00
CA SER A 182 13.90 5.34 -2.33
C SER A 182 15.08 4.36 -2.29
N ARG A 183 16.04 4.61 -1.41
CA ARG A 183 17.19 3.69 -1.22
C ARG A 183 16.80 2.36 -0.58
N ILE A 184 15.89 2.39 0.40
CA ILE A 184 15.40 1.17 1.08
C ILE A 184 14.74 0.23 0.07
N PHE A 185 13.77 0.72 -0.70
CA PHE A 185 13.04 -0.15 -1.63
C PHE A 185 13.91 -0.60 -2.81
N THR A 186 14.84 0.24 -3.27
CA THR A 186 15.84 -0.17 -4.26
C THR A 186 16.72 -1.29 -3.71
N GLU A 187 17.25 -1.19 -2.47
CA GLU A 187 18.08 -2.24 -1.87
C GLU A 187 17.28 -3.53 -1.59
N CYS A 188 15.97 -3.41 -1.32
CA CYS A 188 15.06 -4.56 -1.25
C CYS A 188 14.77 -5.21 -2.61
N GLY A 189 15.21 -4.62 -3.72
CA GLY A 189 15.00 -5.12 -5.07
C GLY A 189 13.56 -4.98 -5.58
N ILE A 190 12.79 -4.05 -5.02
CA ILE A 190 11.40 -3.78 -5.41
C ILE A 190 11.36 -2.75 -6.54
N GLU A 191 10.62 -3.03 -7.59
CA GLU A 191 10.22 -2.03 -8.56
C GLU A 191 9.06 -1.21 -7.98
N TYR A 192 9.31 0.06 -7.72
CA TYR A 192 8.33 0.94 -7.08
C TYR A 192 8.15 2.26 -7.85
N ARG A 193 7.02 2.92 -7.58
CA ARG A 193 6.76 4.29 -8.00
C ARG A 193 6.30 5.10 -6.80
N PRO A 194 6.93 6.23 -6.49
CA PRO A 194 6.36 7.22 -5.60
C PRO A 194 5.18 7.88 -6.30
N VAL A 195 4.02 7.89 -5.65
CA VAL A 195 2.79 8.47 -6.20
C VAL A 195 2.24 9.53 -5.25
N LEU A 196 1.68 10.59 -5.80
CA LEU A 196 0.93 11.57 -5.02
C LEU A 196 -0.30 10.89 -4.43
N ALA A 197 -0.51 11.07 -3.13
CA ALA A 197 -1.58 10.42 -2.39
C ALA A 197 -2.35 11.41 -1.51
N ASP A 198 -3.55 11.02 -1.12
CA ASP A 198 -4.29 11.71 -0.05
C ASP A 198 -3.70 11.33 1.31
N SER A 199 -3.84 12.22 2.29
CA SER A 199 -3.31 11.98 3.65
C SER A 199 -4.29 11.25 4.57
N GLY A 200 -5.53 11.07 4.15
CA GLY A 200 -6.57 10.33 4.87
C GLY A 200 -6.76 10.76 6.34
N GLN A 201 -7.07 9.80 7.20
CA GLN A 201 -7.29 10.03 8.65
C GLN A 201 -6.04 10.53 9.41
N ILE A 202 -4.83 10.29 8.89
CA ILE A 202 -3.59 10.80 9.48
C ILE A 202 -3.55 12.32 9.34
N GLY A 203 -3.99 12.83 8.19
CA GLY A 203 -4.08 14.27 7.91
C GLY A 203 -2.76 14.84 7.41
N GLY A 204 -2.77 16.14 7.12
CA GLY A 204 -1.68 16.86 6.46
C GLY A 204 -2.05 17.21 5.02
N ASN A 205 -1.21 18.02 4.36
CA ASN A 205 -1.53 18.57 3.03
C ASN A 205 -0.60 18.05 1.93
N TYR A 206 0.33 17.16 2.26
CA TYR A 206 1.35 16.68 1.33
C TYR A 206 1.75 15.25 1.67
N SER A 207 1.56 14.35 0.73
CA SER A 207 1.86 12.93 0.93
C SER A 207 2.30 12.25 -0.36
N HIS A 208 3.27 11.32 -0.24
CA HIS A 208 3.59 10.35 -1.29
C HIS A 208 3.53 8.94 -0.73
N GLU A 209 2.91 8.07 -1.49
CA GLU A 209 2.95 6.62 -1.29
C GLU A 209 4.01 6.00 -2.19
N PHE A 210 4.74 5.04 -1.65
CA PHE A 210 5.66 4.21 -2.42
C PHE A 210 4.92 2.94 -2.81
N MET A 211 4.54 2.85 -4.10
CA MET A 211 3.76 1.75 -4.66
C MET A 211 4.66 0.74 -5.32
N ALA A 212 4.72 -0.48 -4.81
CA ALA A 212 5.28 -1.61 -5.52
C ALA A 212 4.29 -2.04 -6.61
N LEU A 213 4.71 -1.99 -7.87
CA LEU A 213 3.83 -2.30 -9.01
C LEU A 213 3.58 -3.81 -9.07
N ALA A 214 2.35 -4.25 -8.87
CA ALA A 214 1.97 -5.67 -8.90
C ALA A 214 0.50 -5.83 -9.27
N LYS A 215 0.19 -6.87 -10.07
CA LYS A 215 -1.20 -7.19 -10.47
C LYS A 215 -2.14 -7.51 -9.30
N ALA A 216 -1.57 -7.97 -8.19
CA ALA A 216 -2.30 -8.25 -6.96
C ALA A 216 -2.38 -7.03 -6.03
N GLY A 217 -2.02 -5.83 -6.52
CA GLY A 217 -2.13 -4.57 -5.76
C GLY A 217 -3.59 -4.22 -5.43
N GLU A 218 -3.79 -3.57 -4.30
CA GLU A 218 -5.13 -3.13 -3.86
C GLU A 218 -5.43 -1.68 -4.25
N ALA A 219 -4.41 -0.90 -4.59
CA ALA A 219 -4.54 0.51 -4.96
C ALA A 219 -4.42 0.67 -6.48
N ASP A 220 -5.38 1.39 -7.06
CA ASP A 220 -5.31 1.79 -8.46
C ASP A 220 -4.44 3.05 -8.60
N VAL A 221 -3.45 2.98 -9.49
CA VAL A 221 -2.46 4.02 -9.72
C VAL A 221 -2.51 4.44 -11.18
N VAL A 222 -2.51 5.75 -11.42
CA VAL A 222 -2.33 6.30 -12.77
C VAL A 222 -0.87 6.67 -13.00
N ILE A 223 -0.32 6.28 -14.13
CA ILE A 223 1.07 6.54 -14.53
C ILE A 223 1.09 7.18 -15.91
N CYS A 224 1.83 8.29 -16.05
CA CYS A 224 2.09 8.88 -17.35
C CYS A 224 3.22 8.13 -18.09
N THR A 225 2.98 7.75 -19.35
CA THR A 225 3.97 7.06 -20.16
C THR A 225 5.09 7.97 -20.67
N LYS A 226 4.94 9.31 -20.54
CA LYS A 226 5.85 10.31 -21.11
C LYS A 226 6.73 11.02 -20.08
N CYS A 227 6.17 11.56 -18.99
CA CYS A 227 6.93 12.39 -18.02
C CYS A 227 7.21 11.68 -16.70
N GLY A 228 6.67 10.47 -16.50
CA GLY A 228 6.85 9.72 -15.25
C GLY A 228 5.94 10.18 -14.11
N PHE A 229 4.99 11.12 -14.34
CA PHE A 229 3.96 11.46 -13.36
C PHE A 229 3.25 10.19 -12.91
N ALA A 230 3.05 10.06 -11.60
CA ALA A 230 2.28 8.99 -11.00
C ALA A 230 1.49 9.50 -9.81
N ALA A 231 0.25 9.05 -9.68
CA ALA A 231 -0.63 9.41 -8.57
C ALA A 231 -1.60 8.25 -8.29
N ASN A 232 -2.11 8.19 -7.06
CA ASN A 232 -3.29 7.40 -6.76
C ASN A 232 -4.48 7.98 -7.57
N VAL A 233 -5.34 7.11 -8.09
CA VAL A 233 -6.48 7.55 -8.93
C VAL A 233 -7.41 8.54 -8.20
N GLU A 234 -7.51 8.45 -6.88
CA GLU A 234 -8.29 9.36 -6.05
C GLU A 234 -7.66 10.76 -5.95
N LYS A 235 -6.32 10.87 -6.13
CA LYS A 235 -5.56 12.12 -6.07
C LYS A 235 -5.30 12.75 -7.42
N ALA A 236 -5.26 11.95 -8.47
CA ALA A 236 -5.04 12.43 -9.83
C ALA A 236 -6.22 13.28 -10.28
N VAL A 237 -5.93 14.49 -10.77
CA VAL A 237 -6.96 15.39 -11.30
C VAL A 237 -7.21 15.03 -12.77
N PRO A 238 -8.39 14.52 -13.12
CA PRO A 238 -8.74 14.21 -14.50
C PRO A 238 -8.89 15.49 -15.32
N ASN A 239 -8.60 15.42 -16.62
CA ASN A 239 -8.81 16.55 -17.52
C ASN A 239 -10.28 16.63 -17.97
N THR A 240 -10.78 17.85 -18.06
CA THR A 240 -12.12 18.09 -18.59
C THR A 240 -12.16 17.80 -20.09
N LEU A 241 -13.02 16.88 -20.51
CA LEU A 241 -13.25 16.59 -21.92
C LEU A 241 -14.16 17.68 -22.50
N ILE A 242 -13.78 18.20 -23.67
CA ILE A 242 -14.61 19.19 -24.39
C ILE A 242 -15.70 18.43 -25.16
N SER A 243 -16.97 18.76 -24.96
CA SER A 243 -18.05 18.19 -25.74
C SER A 243 -18.18 18.90 -27.09
N GLU A 244 -18.55 18.15 -28.13
CA GLU A 244 -18.82 18.68 -29.45
C GLU A 244 -20.09 19.55 -29.43
N ASP A 245 -20.16 20.52 -30.34
CA ASP A 245 -21.37 21.32 -30.52
C ASP A 245 -22.45 20.53 -31.26
N GLU A 246 -23.66 20.51 -30.69
CA GLU A 246 -24.84 19.89 -31.27
C GLU A 246 -26.10 20.73 -31.02
N GLU A 247 -27.14 20.56 -31.84
CA GLU A 247 -28.41 21.21 -31.66
C GLU A 247 -29.09 20.72 -30.39
N LEU A 248 -29.53 21.65 -29.55
CA LEU A 248 -30.15 21.34 -28.26
C LEU A 248 -31.66 21.10 -28.42
N HIS A 249 -32.15 20.03 -27.82
CA HIS A 249 -33.54 19.70 -27.73
C HIS A 249 -34.08 19.96 -26.31
N GLU A 250 -35.40 20.20 -26.19
CA GLU A 250 -36.06 20.34 -24.90
C GLU A 250 -36.09 19.00 -24.14
N ALA A 251 -35.86 19.06 -22.83
CA ALA A 251 -35.90 17.88 -21.99
C ALA A 251 -37.27 17.22 -21.99
N GLU A 252 -37.33 15.94 -22.22
CA GLU A 252 -38.56 15.16 -22.36
C GLU A 252 -38.57 13.97 -21.40
N LEU A 253 -39.69 13.83 -20.65
CA LEU A 253 -39.94 12.69 -19.79
C LEU A 253 -40.37 11.47 -20.62
N PHE A 254 -39.77 10.32 -20.41
CA PHE A 254 -40.14 9.08 -21.10
C PHE A 254 -40.11 7.86 -20.17
N GLU A 255 -40.86 6.83 -20.52
CA GLU A 255 -40.94 5.60 -19.74
C GLU A 255 -39.75 4.69 -20.00
N THR A 256 -39.20 4.16 -18.92
CA THR A 256 -38.06 3.22 -18.92
C THR A 256 -38.29 2.16 -17.84
N PRO A 257 -39.30 1.30 -18.04
CA PRO A 257 -39.62 0.27 -17.05
C PRO A 257 -38.38 -0.61 -16.80
N GLU A 258 -38.11 -0.86 -15.53
CA GLU A 258 -37.00 -1.72 -15.07
C GLU A 258 -35.55 -1.28 -15.45
N CYS A 259 -35.39 -0.03 -15.90
CA CYS A 259 -34.07 0.56 -16.19
C CYS A 259 -33.54 1.35 -14.98
N ALA A 260 -32.97 0.69 -13.97
CA ALA A 260 -32.43 1.35 -12.79
C ALA A 260 -30.93 1.61 -12.87
N THR A 261 -30.23 0.99 -13.82
CA THR A 261 -28.78 1.12 -13.98
C THR A 261 -28.40 1.78 -15.30
N ILE A 262 -27.20 2.34 -15.38
CA ILE A 262 -26.65 2.89 -16.64
C ILE A 262 -26.58 1.81 -17.71
N GLN A 263 -26.25 0.57 -17.35
CA GLN A 263 -26.20 -0.55 -18.30
C GLN A 263 -27.58 -0.83 -18.91
N ASP A 264 -28.66 -0.79 -18.11
CA ASP A 264 -30.03 -0.96 -18.61
C ASP A 264 -30.39 0.14 -19.63
N LEU A 265 -30.02 1.39 -19.35
CA LEU A 265 -30.26 2.51 -20.28
C LEU A 265 -29.50 2.31 -21.60
N VAL A 266 -28.24 1.91 -21.56
CA VAL A 266 -27.44 1.65 -22.76
C VAL A 266 -28.03 0.49 -23.55
N GLU A 267 -28.45 -0.60 -22.90
CA GLU A 267 -28.96 -1.79 -23.58
C GLU A 267 -30.40 -1.65 -24.09
N GLN A 268 -31.28 -1.04 -23.31
CA GLN A 268 -32.71 -0.95 -23.64
C GLN A 268 -33.05 0.30 -24.44
N VAL A 269 -32.51 1.46 -24.03
CA VAL A 269 -32.78 2.76 -24.67
C VAL A 269 -31.84 3.04 -25.85
N LYS A 270 -30.71 2.29 -25.93
CA LYS A 270 -29.68 2.47 -26.98
C LYS A 270 -29.03 3.85 -26.96
N VAL A 271 -28.89 4.44 -25.77
CA VAL A 271 -28.18 5.70 -25.58
C VAL A 271 -26.67 5.39 -25.46
N PRO A 272 -25.79 6.14 -26.13
CA PRO A 272 -24.36 6.06 -25.87
C PRO A 272 -24.06 6.35 -24.40
N ILE A 273 -23.15 5.56 -23.79
CA ILE A 273 -22.86 5.67 -22.34
C ILE A 273 -22.39 7.08 -21.96
N GLU A 274 -21.68 7.75 -22.87
CA GLU A 274 -21.16 9.12 -22.69
C GLU A 274 -22.26 10.18 -22.68
N LYS A 275 -23.47 9.82 -23.14
CA LYS A 275 -24.68 10.67 -23.06
C LYS A 275 -25.55 10.37 -21.86
N THR A 276 -25.18 9.40 -21.02
CA THR A 276 -25.90 9.15 -19.77
C THR A 276 -25.28 9.93 -18.62
N ILE A 277 -26.12 10.36 -17.67
CA ILE A 277 -25.70 11.10 -16.47
C ILE A 277 -26.05 10.26 -15.26
N LYS A 278 -25.02 9.69 -14.62
CA LYS A 278 -25.11 8.79 -13.48
C LYS A 278 -25.21 9.56 -12.18
N ALA A 279 -26.16 9.18 -11.33
CA ALA A 279 -26.34 9.72 -9.99
C ALA A 279 -25.80 8.73 -8.94
N VAL A 280 -24.97 9.21 -8.02
CA VAL A 280 -24.55 8.48 -6.83
C VAL A 280 -24.81 9.38 -5.61
N ALA A 281 -25.34 8.83 -4.54
CA ALA A 281 -25.67 9.61 -3.36
C ALA A 281 -24.96 9.07 -2.11
N PHE A 282 -24.38 9.98 -1.35
CA PHE A 282 -23.66 9.69 -0.12
C PHE A 282 -24.35 10.33 1.09
N ASP A 283 -24.28 9.65 2.21
CA ASP A 283 -24.51 10.19 3.54
C ASP A 283 -23.13 10.52 4.15
N ILE A 284 -22.86 11.79 4.38
CA ILE A 284 -21.59 12.25 4.97
C ILE A 284 -21.90 12.94 6.29
N ASP A 285 -21.67 12.24 7.40
CA ASP A 285 -22.00 12.72 8.76
C ASP A 285 -23.46 13.20 8.91
N GLY A 286 -24.41 12.51 8.28
CA GLY A 286 -25.84 12.87 8.28
C GLY A 286 -26.26 13.86 7.20
N LYS A 287 -25.35 14.33 6.35
CA LYS A 287 -25.60 15.23 5.23
C LYS A 287 -25.74 14.44 3.93
N LEU A 288 -26.85 14.62 3.24
CA LEU A 288 -27.07 14.02 1.92
C LEU A 288 -26.28 14.76 0.84
N VAL A 289 -25.44 14.05 0.10
CA VAL A 289 -24.70 14.58 -1.05
C VAL A 289 -25.06 13.79 -2.30
N LEU A 290 -25.81 14.42 -3.22
CA LEU A 290 -26.10 13.86 -4.53
C LEU A 290 -24.99 14.25 -5.50
N THR A 291 -24.30 13.26 -6.08
CA THR A 291 -23.25 13.49 -7.08
C THR A 291 -23.71 13.05 -8.45
N MET A 292 -23.36 13.83 -9.47
CA MET A 292 -23.68 13.54 -10.87
C MET A 292 -22.39 13.46 -11.69
N VAL A 293 -22.17 12.34 -12.34
CA VAL A 293 -21.01 12.11 -13.24
C VAL A 293 -21.50 11.58 -14.59
N ARG A 294 -20.65 11.62 -15.62
CA ARG A 294 -20.94 10.96 -16.89
C ARG A 294 -21.03 9.44 -16.68
N GLY A 295 -21.90 8.75 -17.43
CA GLY A 295 -22.24 7.35 -17.16
C GLY A 295 -21.11 6.35 -17.19
N ASP A 296 -20.06 6.62 -17.96
CA ASP A 296 -18.82 5.82 -18.03
C ASP A 296 -17.78 6.22 -16.98
N HIS A 297 -18.04 7.22 -16.15
CA HIS A 297 -17.13 7.65 -15.07
C HIS A 297 -17.56 7.12 -13.71
N GLU A 298 -16.59 6.95 -12.81
CA GLU A 298 -16.83 6.64 -11.40
C GLU A 298 -16.62 7.89 -10.54
N VAL A 299 -17.41 8.00 -9.47
CA VAL A 299 -17.29 9.09 -8.50
C VAL A 299 -16.04 8.88 -7.66
N ASN A 300 -15.32 9.96 -7.42
CA ASN A 300 -14.22 10.04 -6.46
C ASN A 300 -14.80 10.47 -5.10
N ASP A 301 -15.10 9.53 -4.24
CA ASP A 301 -15.68 9.74 -2.92
C ASP A 301 -14.75 10.55 -2.00
N VAL A 302 -13.44 10.38 -2.11
CA VAL A 302 -12.43 11.18 -1.40
C VAL A 302 -12.51 12.66 -1.83
N ALA A 303 -12.65 12.93 -3.13
CA ALA A 303 -12.81 14.30 -3.61
C ALA A 303 -14.13 14.91 -3.12
N VAL A 304 -15.22 14.14 -3.12
CA VAL A 304 -16.53 14.56 -2.60
C VAL A 304 -16.43 14.89 -1.11
N GLN A 305 -15.84 14.00 -0.31
CA GLN A 305 -15.61 14.19 1.12
C GLN A 305 -14.82 15.48 1.41
N ASN A 306 -13.71 15.68 0.68
CA ASN A 306 -12.87 16.87 0.84
C ASN A 306 -13.61 18.17 0.50
N LEU A 307 -14.53 18.15 -0.48
CA LEU A 307 -15.33 19.32 -0.90
C LEU A 307 -16.43 19.69 0.07
N VAL A 308 -17.07 18.69 0.68
CA VAL A 308 -18.22 18.89 1.58
C VAL A 308 -17.77 19.04 3.02
N GLY A 309 -16.62 18.46 3.36
CA GLY A 309 -16.15 18.26 4.74
C GLY A 309 -16.92 17.10 5.39
N GLY A 310 -16.30 16.40 6.31
CA GLY A 310 -16.89 15.27 7.01
C GLY A 310 -15.88 14.14 7.18
N ASN A 311 -16.22 13.17 8.04
CA ASN A 311 -15.30 12.09 8.40
C ASN A 311 -15.84 10.70 8.02
N ASP A 312 -17.16 10.52 8.01
CA ASP A 312 -17.82 9.25 7.68
C ASP A 312 -18.58 9.38 6.38
N VAL A 313 -18.18 8.61 5.37
CA VAL A 313 -18.80 8.58 4.04
C VAL A 313 -19.45 7.24 3.84
N GLN A 314 -20.76 7.22 3.72
CA GLN A 314 -21.55 6.02 3.47
C GLN A 314 -22.47 6.22 2.26
N THR A 315 -22.86 5.12 1.62
CA THR A 315 -23.94 5.20 0.60
C THR A 315 -25.24 5.60 1.28
N ALA A 316 -25.93 6.60 0.73
CA ALA A 316 -27.18 7.09 1.28
C ALA A 316 -28.27 6.00 1.30
N SER A 317 -29.00 5.91 2.41
CA SER A 317 -30.11 4.96 2.53
C SER A 317 -31.31 5.36 1.65
N PRO A 318 -32.14 4.39 1.20
CA PRO A 318 -33.36 4.68 0.44
C PRO A 318 -34.32 5.62 1.17
N GLU A 319 -34.37 5.54 2.49
CA GLU A 319 -35.21 6.42 3.34
C GLU A 319 -34.72 7.86 3.29
N LEU A 320 -33.40 8.07 3.42
CA LEU A 320 -32.78 9.40 3.34
C LEU A 320 -32.99 10.02 1.94
N LEU A 321 -32.84 9.22 0.88
CA LEU A 321 -33.08 9.67 -0.48
C LEU A 321 -34.51 10.16 -0.68
N ARG A 322 -35.53 9.36 -0.30
CA ARG A 322 -36.94 9.72 -0.45
C ARG A 322 -37.33 10.92 0.39
N ALA A 323 -36.75 11.12 1.57
CA ALA A 323 -36.97 12.30 2.40
C ALA A 323 -36.59 13.61 1.68
N HIS A 324 -35.67 13.54 0.69
CA HIS A 324 -35.22 14.68 -0.11
C HIS A 324 -35.78 14.67 -1.54
N GLY A 325 -36.84 13.88 -1.80
CA GLY A 325 -37.49 13.82 -3.11
C GLY A 325 -36.73 13.06 -4.19
N LEU A 326 -35.80 12.19 -3.79
CA LEU A 326 -35.04 11.36 -4.71
C LEU A 326 -35.58 9.92 -4.73
N GLU A 327 -35.77 9.36 -5.93
CA GLU A 327 -36.16 7.96 -6.07
C GLU A 327 -34.93 7.07 -6.35
N PRO A 328 -34.61 6.10 -5.50
CA PRO A 328 -33.49 5.17 -5.71
C PRO A 328 -33.52 4.53 -7.10
N GLY A 329 -32.38 4.54 -7.80
CA GLY A 329 -32.25 4.03 -9.16
C GLY A 329 -32.67 5.02 -10.27
N TYR A 330 -33.38 6.11 -9.91
CA TYR A 330 -33.88 7.11 -10.86
C TYR A 330 -33.57 8.54 -10.44
N MET A 331 -32.49 8.73 -9.67
CA MET A 331 -32.13 10.02 -9.08
C MET A 331 -31.69 11.05 -10.12
N SER A 332 -32.03 12.33 -9.87
CA SER A 332 -31.64 13.47 -10.70
C SER A 332 -31.73 14.77 -9.90
N PRO A 333 -30.96 15.82 -10.24
CA PRO A 333 -31.20 17.18 -9.78
C PRO A 333 -32.58 17.75 -10.21
N LEU A 334 -33.11 17.25 -11.31
CA LEU A 334 -34.44 17.68 -11.82
C LEU A 334 -35.53 17.20 -10.86
N ASN A 335 -36.31 18.14 -10.35
CA ASN A 335 -37.39 17.88 -9.39
C ASN A 335 -36.94 17.27 -8.06
N ALA A 336 -35.68 17.41 -7.70
CA ALA A 336 -35.19 17.11 -6.35
C ALA A 336 -35.80 18.12 -5.35
N GLY A 337 -35.79 17.74 -4.07
CA GLY A 337 -36.14 18.65 -2.99
C GLY A 337 -35.18 19.86 -2.93
N PRO A 338 -35.55 20.92 -2.20
CA PRO A 338 -34.74 22.12 -2.09
C PRO A 338 -33.42 21.80 -1.39
N GLN A 339 -32.30 22.30 -1.92
CA GLN A 339 -31.00 22.21 -1.30
C GLN A 339 -30.93 23.10 -0.04
N ASN A 340 -30.17 22.65 0.95
CA ASN A 340 -29.90 23.36 2.19
C ASN A 340 -28.53 22.87 2.78
N ASP A 341 -28.24 23.19 4.01
CA ASP A 341 -27.00 22.77 4.66
C ASP A 341 -26.86 21.22 4.82
N ASP A 342 -28.00 20.51 4.83
CA ASP A 342 -28.09 19.06 4.98
C ASP A 342 -28.26 18.30 3.65
N PHE A 343 -28.50 19.03 2.54
CA PHE A 343 -28.64 18.46 1.21
C PHE A 343 -27.91 19.29 0.14
N VAL A 344 -26.89 18.71 -0.48
CA VAL A 344 -26.03 19.34 -1.49
C VAL A 344 -26.01 18.52 -2.77
N ILE A 345 -26.00 19.18 -3.92
CA ILE A 345 -25.88 18.56 -5.23
C ILE A 345 -24.54 18.99 -5.86
N LEU A 346 -23.68 18.02 -6.15
CA LEU A 346 -22.42 18.21 -6.85
C LEU A 346 -22.51 17.61 -8.25
N VAL A 347 -22.09 18.36 -9.25
CA VAL A 347 -22.06 17.88 -10.64
C VAL A 347 -20.64 17.95 -11.16
N ASP A 348 -20.14 16.85 -11.70
CA ASP A 348 -18.81 16.80 -12.31
C ASP A 348 -18.71 17.74 -13.52
N GLU A 349 -17.55 18.35 -13.71
CA GLU A 349 -17.27 19.27 -14.82
C GLU A 349 -17.54 18.64 -16.19
N THR A 350 -17.25 17.33 -16.36
CA THR A 350 -17.53 16.62 -17.61
C THR A 350 -19.00 16.33 -17.80
N ALA A 351 -19.73 16.05 -16.71
CA ALA A 351 -21.19 15.87 -16.77
C ALA A 351 -21.92 17.18 -17.12
N MET A 352 -21.41 18.33 -16.64
CA MET A 352 -21.97 19.65 -16.99
C MET A 352 -21.85 19.98 -18.48
N GLN A 353 -20.95 19.34 -19.22
CA GLN A 353 -20.73 19.56 -20.64
C GLN A 353 -21.62 18.67 -21.53
N ILE A 354 -22.32 17.69 -20.97
CA ILE A 354 -23.19 16.79 -21.74
C ILE A 354 -24.32 17.63 -22.37
N LYS A 355 -24.55 17.40 -23.66
CA LYS A 355 -25.68 17.94 -24.39
C LYS A 355 -26.63 16.81 -24.76
N ASN A 356 -27.94 17.05 -24.66
CA ASN A 356 -29.00 16.08 -24.98
C ASN A 356 -28.83 14.72 -24.28
N GLY A 357 -28.42 14.74 -23.02
CA GLY A 357 -28.15 13.52 -22.23
C GLY A 357 -29.44 12.86 -21.70
N VAL A 358 -29.23 11.74 -21.00
CA VAL A 358 -30.28 11.01 -20.30
C VAL A 358 -29.93 10.93 -18.80
N THR A 359 -30.92 11.25 -17.94
CA THR A 359 -30.79 11.18 -16.47
C THR A 359 -32.09 10.70 -15.83
N GLY A 360 -32.04 10.31 -14.57
CA GLY A 360 -33.24 9.95 -13.80
C GLY A 360 -34.30 11.05 -13.74
N ALA A 361 -35.52 10.70 -13.41
CA ALA A 361 -36.63 11.63 -13.28
C ALA A 361 -37.20 11.73 -11.85
N ASN A 362 -36.50 11.19 -10.84
CA ASN A 362 -37.01 11.04 -9.47
C ASN A 362 -38.38 10.35 -9.40
N LYS A 363 -38.66 9.51 -10.39
CA LYS A 363 -39.87 8.74 -10.50
C LYS A 363 -39.57 7.34 -10.99
N HIS A 364 -40.02 6.35 -10.26
CA HIS A 364 -39.78 4.94 -10.60
C HIS A 364 -40.25 4.61 -12.03
N GLY A 365 -39.35 3.99 -12.82
CA GLY A 365 -39.63 3.62 -14.22
C GLY A 365 -39.59 4.77 -15.22
N TYR A 366 -39.06 5.95 -14.89
CA TYR A 366 -38.99 7.11 -15.77
C TYR A 366 -37.62 7.76 -15.78
N HIS A 367 -37.21 8.25 -16.96
CA HIS A 367 -36.03 9.10 -17.16
C HIS A 367 -36.43 10.36 -17.96
N TYR A 368 -35.51 11.35 -17.91
CA TYR A 368 -35.52 12.47 -18.86
C TYR A 368 -34.48 12.23 -19.95
N ARG A 369 -34.84 12.46 -21.22
CA ARG A 369 -33.93 12.55 -22.36
C ARG A 369 -33.76 14.00 -22.80
N TYR A 370 -32.73 14.28 -23.59
CA TYR A 370 -32.35 15.60 -24.07
C TYR A 370 -32.01 16.60 -22.96
N VAL A 371 -31.57 16.11 -21.82
CA VAL A 371 -31.14 16.94 -20.72
C VAL A 371 -29.75 17.51 -21.02
N THR A 372 -29.64 18.83 -20.85
CA THR A 372 -28.38 19.57 -20.94
C THR A 372 -28.11 20.18 -19.55
N PRO A 373 -27.24 19.57 -18.72
CA PRO A 373 -27.03 19.98 -17.33
C PRO A 373 -26.78 21.47 -17.15
N ALA A 374 -25.98 22.08 -18.00
CA ALA A 374 -25.71 23.52 -17.96
C ALA A 374 -26.94 24.41 -18.14
N ARG A 375 -28.01 23.91 -18.81
CA ARG A 375 -29.30 24.59 -18.99
C ARG A 375 -30.32 24.19 -17.91
N ASP A 376 -30.36 22.87 -17.61
CA ASP A 376 -31.51 22.25 -16.93
C ASP A 376 -31.31 22.09 -15.43
N PHE A 377 -30.05 21.90 -14.96
CA PHE A 377 -29.75 21.77 -13.54
C PHE A 377 -29.66 23.16 -12.90
N LYS A 378 -30.43 23.37 -11.85
CA LYS A 378 -30.44 24.63 -11.12
C LYS A 378 -29.83 24.48 -9.75
N ASP A 379 -29.19 25.53 -9.27
CA ASP A 379 -28.61 25.61 -7.93
C ASP A 379 -27.60 24.47 -7.57
N VAL A 380 -26.92 23.94 -8.59
CA VAL A 380 -25.92 22.88 -8.41
C VAL A 380 -24.53 23.45 -8.30
N LYS A 381 -23.65 22.78 -7.51
CA LYS A 381 -22.24 23.12 -7.43
C LYS A 381 -21.44 22.24 -8.40
N THR A 382 -20.70 22.86 -9.30
CA THR A 382 -19.80 22.16 -10.24
C THR A 382 -18.42 21.98 -9.61
N ALA A 383 -17.86 20.77 -9.71
CA ALA A 383 -16.52 20.45 -9.23
C ALA A 383 -15.98 19.20 -9.95
N THR A 384 -14.67 19.00 -9.93
CA THR A 384 -14.03 17.77 -10.38
C THR A 384 -14.23 16.69 -9.31
N ILE A 385 -15.16 15.76 -9.53
CA ILE A 385 -15.54 14.72 -8.57
C ILE A 385 -15.52 13.31 -9.16
N ARG A 386 -14.88 13.11 -10.30
CA ARG A 386 -14.71 11.79 -10.92
C ARG A 386 -13.29 11.26 -10.77
N LEU A 387 -13.13 9.95 -10.83
CA LEU A 387 -11.82 9.33 -10.97
C LEU A 387 -11.25 9.57 -12.36
N ILE A 388 -9.92 9.60 -12.45
CA ILE A 388 -9.20 9.63 -13.73
C ILE A 388 -9.34 8.29 -14.44
N THR A 389 -9.36 8.31 -15.78
CA THR A 389 -9.45 7.11 -16.64
C THR A 389 -8.30 7.09 -17.64
N GLU A 390 -8.10 5.98 -18.36
CA GLU A 390 -7.10 5.88 -19.44
C GLU A 390 -7.45 6.73 -20.68
N GLN A 391 -8.66 7.27 -20.76
CA GLN A 391 -9.06 8.22 -21.81
C GLN A 391 -8.62 9.66 -21.50
N ASP A 392 -8.26 9.93 -20.26
CA ASP A 392 -7.72 11.22 -19.86
C ASP A 392 -6.26 11.37 -20.29
N VAL A 393 -5.76 12.59 -20.20
CA VAL A 393 -4.35 12.89 -20.44
C VAL A 393 -3.66 13.31 -19.15
N CYS A 394 -2.35 13.14 -19.11
CA CYS A 394 -1.54 13.50 -17.96
C CYS A 394 -1.76 14.97 -17.56
N PRO A 395 -2.11 15.26 -16.30
CA PRO A 395 -2.35 16.63 -15.84
C PRO A 395 -1.11 17.53 -15.91
N GLU A 396 0.09 16.95 -15.94
CA GLU A 396 1.35 17.72 -15.99
C GLU A 396 1.86 17.97 -17.41
N CYS A 397 1.79 16.98 -18.31
CA CYS A 397 2.43 17.10 -19.61
C CYS A 397 1.50 16.83 -20.81
N GLY A 398 0.23 16.49 -20.59
CA GLY A 398 -0.73 16.15 -21.64
C GLY A 398 -0.44 14.83 -22.35
N GLY A 399 0.48 13.99 -21.83
CA GLY A 399 0.80 12.68 -22.40
C GLY A 399 -0.23 11.62 -22.03
N GLU A 400 -0.15 10.46 -22.68
CA GLU A 400 -0.98 9.29 -22.39
C GLU A 400 -0.77 8.80 -20.97
N VAL A 401 -1.86 8.41 -20.30
CA VAL A 401 -1.83 7.80 -18.97
C VAL A 401 -2.28 6.33 -19.05
N LYS A 402 -1.80 5.52 -18.11
CA LYS A 402 -2.20 4.12 -17.92
C LYS A 402 -2.57 3.87 -16.48
N LEU A 403 -3.59 3.04 -16.29
CA LEU A 403 -3.96 2.55 -14.98
C LEU A 403 -3.20 1.24 -14.69
N THR A 404 -2.73 1.11 -13.48
CA THR A 404 -2.07 -0.09 -12.96
C THR A 404 -2.42 -0.27 -11.51
N GLN A 405 -2.13 -1.46 -10.97
CA GLN A 405 -2.32 -1.73 -9.55
C GLN A 405 -0.98 -1.69 -8.82
N GLY A 406 -1.01 -1.24 -7.57
CA GLY A 406 0.14 -1.15 -6.70
C GLY A 406 -0.15 -1.65 -5.28
N ILE A 407 0.91 -2.11 -4.62
CA ILE A 407 0.92 -2.43 -3.20
C ILE A 407 1.64 -1.28 -2.50
N GLU A 408 0.96 -0.55 -1.63
CA GLU A 408 1.56 0.49 -0.80
C GLU A 408 2.54 -0.13 0.19
N VAL A 409 3.84 0.03 -0.04
CA VAL A 409 4.89 -0.50 0.86
C VAL A 409 5.39 0.53 1.87
N GLY A 410 5.16 1.80 1.63
CA GLY A 410 5.47 2.88 2.54
C GLY A 410 4.84 4.20 2.14
N GLN A 411 4.71 5.11 3.10
CA GLN A 411 4.13 6.43 2.88
C GLN A 411 4.86 7.48 3.71
N VAL A 412 5.00 8.67 3.14
CA VAL A 412 5.59 9.85 3.78
C VAL A 412 4.56 10.97 3.82
N PHE A 413 4.43 11.63 5.00
CA PHE A 413 3.41 12.66 5.25
C PHE A 413 4.03 13.95 5.79
N GLY A 414 3.58 15.08 5.29
CA GLY A 414 3.76 16.39 5.92
C GLY A 414 2.53 16.72 6.77
N LEU A 415 2.61 16.50 8.09
CA LEU A 415 1.49 16.64 9.03
C LEU A 415 1.15 18.08 9.40
N GLY A 416 2.13 18.98 9.30
CA GLY A 416 1.98 20.35 9.82
C GLY A 416 1.92 20.38 11.35
N THR A 417 0.98 21.14 11.91
CA THR A 417 0.84 21.38 13.37
C THR A 417 -0.32 20.62 14.00
N LYS A 418 -1.04 19.77 13.26
CA LYS A 418 -2.27 19.08 13.71
C LYS A 418 -2.12 18.43 15.09
N TYR A 419 -1.10 17.60 15.28
CA TYR A 419 -0.87 16.88 16.53
C TYR A 419 -0.21 17.75 17.60
N SER A 420 0.74 18.58 17.22
CA SER A 420 1.43 19.47 18.18
C SER A 420 0.52 20.53 18.76
N GLU A 421 -0.43 21.07 17.99
CA GLU A 421 -1.46 21.98 18.51
C GLU A 421 -2.45 21.25 19.43
N SER A 422 -3.04 20.13 18.99
CA SER A 422 -4.01 19.38 19.79
C SER A 422 -3.43 18.90 21.11
N LEU A 423 -2.17 18.48 21.13
CA LEU A 423 -1.46 18.00 22.33
C LEU A 423 -0.69 19.10 23.08
N ASN A 424 -0.84 20.38 22.68
CA ASN A 424 -0.09 21.51 23.23
C ASN A 424 1.43 21.26 23.32
N ALA A 425 1.99 20.62 22.28
CA ALA A 425 3.41 20.33 22.17
C ALA A 425 4.14 21.50 21.51
N THR A 426 4.85 22.29 22.31
CA THR A 426 5.47 23.55 21.89
C THR A 426 6.93 23.64 22.28
N PHE A 427 7.69 24.44 21.52
CA PHE A 427 9.05 24.84 21.85
C PHE A 427 9.17 26.37 21.87
N LEU A 428 10.23 26.90 22.47
CA LEU A 428 10.54 28.33 22.45
C LEU A 428 11.38 28.63 21.19
N ASP A 429 10.90 29.55 20.37
CA ASP A 429 11.62 30.06 19.22
C ASP A 429 12.79 30.98 19.63
N LYS A 430 13.51 31.53 18.65
CA LYS A 430 14.65 32.45 18.89
C LYS A 430 14.27 33.74 19.62
N ASP A 431 12.99 34.13 19.58
CA ASP A 431 12.45 35.32 20.25
C ASP A 431 11.80 34.98 21.58
N GLY A 432 11.92 33.73 22.06
CA GLY A 432 11.34 33.24 23.33
C GLY A 432 9.83 33.01 23.28
N LYS A 433 9.22 32.96 22.10
CA LYS A 433 7.80 32.69 21.90
C LYS A 433 7.55 31.20 21.77
N ALA A 434 6.51 30.72 22.44
CA ALA A 434 6.05 29.34 22.29
C ALA A 434 5.41 29.13 20.90
N LYS A 435 5.88 28.11 20.19
CA LYS A 435 5.34 27.69 18.90
C LYS A 435 5.12 26.18 18.87
N PRO A 436 4.07 25.69 18.19
CA PRO A 436 3.88 24.26 17.97
C PRO A 436 4.98 23.73 17.05
N PHE A 437 5.38 22.46 17.24
CA PHE A 437 6.24 21.76 16.28
C PHE A 437 5.53 21.58 14.94
N VAL A 438 6.28 21.74 13.86
CA VAL A 438 5.81 21.34 12.54
C VAL A 438 6.30 19.91 12.28
N MET A 439 5.38 18.98 12.05
CA MET A 439 5.65 17.55 12.10
C MET A 439 5.53 16.89 10.73
N GLY A 440 6.30 15.83 10.53
CA GLY A 440 6.11 14.83 9.49
C GLY A 440 6.00 13.44 10.10
N CYS A 441 5.34 12.51 9.41
CA CYS A 441 5.39 11.09 9.76
C CYS A 441 5.68 10.22 8.53
N TYR A 442 6.35 9.09 8.76
CA TYR A 442 6.95 8.30 7.68
C TYR A 442 6.86 6.82 8.02
N GLY A 443 5.95 6.09 7.36
CA GLY A 443 5.65 4.67 7.62
C GLY A 443 6.19 3.73 6.53
N ILE A 444 6.75 2.58 6.92
CA ILE A 444 7.05 1.44 6.03
C ILE A 444 6.42 0.19 6.64
N GLY A 445 5.58 -0.49 5.88
CA GLY A 445 5.08 -1.81 6.22
C GLY A 445 6.17 -2.87 5.98
N VAL A 446 6.93 -3.25 7.02
CA VAL A 446 8.03 -4.22 6.89
C VAL A 446 7.55 -5.56 6.36
N THR A 447 6.51 -6.11 6.97
CA THR A 447 5.89 -7.38 6.56
C THR A 447 5.23 -7.29 5.19
N ARG A 448 4.63 -6.13 4.86
CA ARG A 448 4.06 -5.86 3.54
C ARG A 448 5.14 -5.73 2.47
N THR A 449 6.30 -5.15 2.78
CA THR A 449 7.47 -5.08 1.88
C THR A 449 7.95 -6.49 1.50
N VAL A 450 7.99 -7.44 2.45
CA VAL A 450 8.31 -8.86 2.17
C VAL A 450 7.29 -9.48 1.21
N ALA A 451 5.99 -9.27 1.44
CA ALA A 451 4.95 -9.79 0.56
C ALA A 451 5.03 -9.17 -0.85
N ALA A 452 5.24 -7.87 -0.95
CA ALA A 452 5.37 -7.15 -2.23
C ALA A 452 6.59 -7.63 -3.04
N THR A 453 7.72 -7.92 -2.37
CA THR A 453 8.89 -8.52 -3.03
C THR A 453 8.53 -9.85 -3.70
N ILE A 454 7.78 -10.72 -3.01
CA ILE A 454 7.36 -12.02 -3.56
C ILE A 454 6.34 -11.84 -4.69
N GLU A 455 5.40 -10.90 -4.56
CA GLU A 455 4.42 -10.64 -5.63
C GLU A 455 5.08 -10.22 -6.95
N GLN A 456 6.19 -9.50 -6.87
CA GLN A 456 6.95 -9.10 -8.07
C GLN A 456 7.94 -10.17 -8.53
N LEU A 457 8.50 -10.94 -7.60
CA LEU A 457 9.67 -11.80 -7.84
C LEU A 457 9.37 -13.26 -7.47
N HIS A 458 8.65 -13.93 -8.33
CA HIS A 458 8.35 -15.36 -8.26
C HIS A 458 8.14 -15.95 -9.64
N ASP A 459 8.18 -17.26 -9.72
CA ASP A 459 7.77 -18.07 -10.87
C ASP A 459 6.97 -19.30 -10.42
N ASP A 460 6.66 -20.20 -11.36
CA ASP A 460 5.94 -21.44 -11.06
C ASP A 460 6.70 -22.40 -10.13
N LYS A 461 8.02 -22.24 -9.99
CA LYS A 461 8.87 -23.07 -9.10
C LYS A 461 8.88 -22.54 -7.67
N GLY A 462 8.74 -21.21 -7.47
CA GLY A 462 8.79 -20.60 -6.15
C GLY A 462 9.25 -19.14 -6.14
N ILE A 463 9.79 -18.72 -5.02
CA ILE A 463 10.23 -17.34 -4.78
C ILE A 463 11.57 -17.06 -5.50
N ILE A 464 11.77 -15.80 -5.88
CA ILE A 464 13.02 -15.31 -6.47
C ILE A 464 13.53 -14.14 -5.60
N TRP A 465 14.29 -14.44 -4.55
CA TRP A 465 14.77 -13.39 -3.65
C TRP A 465 15.92 -12.59 -4.26
N PRO A 466 15.91 -11.25 -4.11
CA PRO A 466 17.14 -10.47 -4.15
C PRO A 466 18.13 -10.92 -3.07
N VAL A 467 19.43 -10.91 -3.35
CA VAL A 467 20.46 -11.37 -2.40
C VAL A 467 20.36 -10.66 -1.05
N ALA A 468 20.00 -9.36 -1.06
CA ALA A 468 19.92 -8.55 0.16
C ALA A 468 18.82 -9.00 1.13
N THR A 469 17.73 -9.60 0.62
CA THR A 469 16.55 -10.00 1.41
C THR A 469 16.37 -11.50 1.54
N ALA A 470 17.12 -12.30 0.79
CA ALA A 470 17.04 -13.77 0.83
C ALA A 470 17.26 -14.34 2.23
N PRO A 471 16.54 -15.40 2.64
CA PRO A 471 16.75 -16.02 3.96
C PRO A 471 18.15 -16.60 4.13
N PHE A 472 18.71 -17.14 3.07
CA PHE A 472 20.12 -17.47 2.89
C PHE A 472 20.55 -17.05 1.49
N GLU A 473 21.78 -16.57 1.33
CA GLU A 473 22.31 -16.08 0.05
C GLU A 473 22.67 -17.24 -0.89
N ALA A 474 23.09 -18.36 -0.28
CA ALA A 474 23.42 -19.57 -1.01
C ALA A 474 22.98 -20.83 -0.26
N VAL A 475 22.77 -21.89 -1.03
CA VAL A 475 22.61 -23.26 -0.50
C VAL A 475 23.62 -24.20 -1.12
N VAL A 476 24.31 -24.97 -0.29
CA VAL A 476 25.15 -26.09 -0.73
C VAL A 476 24.29 -27.35 -0.63
N LEU A 477 24.14 -28.06 -1.75
CA LEU A 477 23.22 -29.17 -1.88
C LEU A 477 23.95 -30.43 -2.37
N PRO A 478 24.38 -31.34 -1.44
CA PRO A 478 24.87 -32.67 -1.80
C PRO A 478 23.70 -33.53 -2.29
N VAL A 479 23.82 -34.12 -3.49
CA VAL A 479 22.77 -34.93 -4.10
C VAL A 479 22.59 -36.30 -3.46
N ASN A 480 23.60 -36.80 -2.76
CA ASN A 480 23.56 -38.09 -2.09
C ASN A 480 24.35 -38.03 -0.76
N MET A 481 23.63 -38.14 0.34
CA MET A 481 24.22 -38.09 1.68
C MET A 481 24.93 -39.42 2.12
N LYS A 482 24.80 -40.47 1.31
CA LYS A 482 25.47 -41.78 1.57
C LYS A 482 26.81 -41.87 0.88
N ASP A 483 27.16 -40.94 0.00
CA ASP A 483 28.42 -40.84 -0.70
C ASP A 483 29.36 -39.92 0.11
N GLU A 484 30.36 -40.53 0.77
CA GLU A 484 31.29 -39.80 1.62
C GLU A 484 32.12 -38.76 0.85
N ALA A 485 32.40 -38.97 -0.44
CA ALA A 485 33.16 -38.04 -1.25
C ALA A 485 32.32 -36.77 -1.53
N ILE A 486 31.04 -36.94 -1.92
CA ILE A 486 30.11 -35.85 -2.11
C ILE A 486 29.91 -35.06 -0.83
N VAL A 487 29.67 -35.74 0.28
CA VAL A 487 29.44 -35.11 1.59
C VAL A 487 30.68 -34.33 2.06
N SER A 488 31.89 -34.90 1.87
CA SER A 488 33.14 -34.22 2.24
C SER A 488 33.34 -32.93 1.46
N VAL A 489 33.14 -32.95 0.13
CA VAL A 489 33.22 -31.76 -0.72
C VAL A 489 32.15 -30.72 -0.32
N ALA A 490 30.90 -31.14 -0.10
CA ALA A 490 29.83 -30.21 0.28
C ALA A 490 30.13 -29.52 1.63
N LYS A 491 30.64 -30.24 2.63
CA LYS A 491 31.05 -29.65 3.91
C LYS A 491 32.19 -28.66 3.75
N LYS A 492 33.23 -29.04 2.97
CA LYS A 492 34.36 -28.16 2.70
C LYS A 492 33.88 -26.84 2.07
N LEU A 493 33.06 -26.90 1.03
CA LEU A 493 32.50 -25.70 0.36
C LEU A 493 31.61 -24.86 1.29
N TYR A 494 30.83 -25.51 2.14
CA TYR A 494 30.05 -24.83 3.15
C TYR A 494 30.93 -24.04 4.14
N ASP A 495 32.00 -24.67 4.65
CA ASP A 495 32.92 -24.02 5.58
C ASP A 495 33.69 -22.86 4.90
N GLU A 496 34.17 -23.05 3.66
CA GLU A 496 34.83 -22.00 2.88
C GLU A 496 33.91 -20.78 2.61
N LEU A 497 32.63 -21.02 2.33
CA LEU A 497 31.64 -19.93 2.15
C LEU A 497 31.37 -19.20 3.47
N LEU A 498 31.33 -19.90 4.60
CA LEU A 498 31.20 -19.26 5.91
C LEU A 498 32.42 -18.38 6.23
N ASP A 499 33.63 -18.84 5.92
CA ASP A 499 34.86 -18.07 6.10
C ASP A 499 34.91 -16.81 5.23
N LEU A 500 34.13 -16.77 4.14
CA LEU A 500 33.93 -15.61 3.26
C LEU A 500 32.73 -14.74 3.64
N ASP A 501 32.16 -14.91 4.84
CA ASP A 501 30.97 -14.18 5.35
C ASP A 501 29.72 -14.35 4.47
N VAL A 502 29.58 -15.46 3.75
CA VAL A 502 28.36 -15.79 3.00
C VAL A 502 27.32 -16.41 3.94
N ASP A 503 26.11 -15.89 3.93
CA ASP A 503 24.98 -16.46 4.67
C ASP A 503 24.47 -17.71 3.96
N VAL A 504 25.05 -18.88 4.27
CA VAL A 504 24.89 -20.14 3.54
C VAL A 504 24.17 -21.22 4.36
N LEU A 505 23.34 -22.01 3.68
CA LEU A 505 22.70 -23.22 4.18
C LEU A 505 23.41 -24.46 3.58
N LEU A 506 23.67 -25.48 4.39
CA LEU A 506 24.03 -26.82 3.90
C LEU A 506 22.81 -27.73 4.00
N ASP A 507 22.31 -28.25 2.86
CA ASP A 507 21.21 -29.22 2.85
C ASP A 507 21.73 -30.64 3.14
N ASP A 508 21.96 -30.90 4.41
CA ASP A 508 22.47 -32.17 4.95
C ASP A 508 21.35 -33.21 5.22
N ARG A 509 20.14 -33.01 4.74
CA ARG A 509 19.04 -33.96 4.91
C ARG A 509 19.28 -35.22 4.06
N ASP A 510 18.96 -36.41 4.61
CA ASP A 510 18.96 -37.66 3.83
C ASP A 510 17.64 -37.78 3.02
N GLU A 511 17.50 -36.88 2.04
CA GLU A 511 16.36 -36.78 1.13
C GLU A 511 16.80 -36.98 -0.33
N ARG A 512 15.85 -37.35 -1.20
CA ARG A 512 16.11 -37.47 -2.63
C ARG A 512 16.48 -36.11 -3.22
N ALA A 513 17.43 -36.10 -4.16
CA ALA A 513 17.91 -34.87 -4.80
C ALA A 513 16.77 -34.00 -5.36
N GLY A 514 15.74 -34.61 -6.01
CA GLY A 514 14.58 -33.90 -6.51
C GLY A 514 13.76 -33.17 -5.45
N VAL A 515 13.65 -33.72 -4.22
CA VAL A 515 13.00 -33.05 -3.09
C VAL A 515 13.81 -31.82 -2.68
N LYS A 516 15.14 -31.98 -2.52
CA LYS A 516 16.04 -30.88 -2.17
C LYS A 516 16.03 -29.76 -3.21
N PHE A 517 16.03 -30.10 -4.51
CA PHE A 517 15.94 -29.10 -5.60
C PHE A 517 14.62 -28.34 -5.57
N ASN A 518 13.49 -29.03 -5.41
CA ASN A 518 12.18 -28.41 -5.33
C ASN A 518 12.07 -27.47 -4.12
N ASP A 519 12.55 -27.90 -2.96
CA ASP A 519 12.58 -27.06 -1.76
C ASP A 519 13.47 -25.82 -1.95
N ALA A 520 14.65 -25.99 -2.57
CA ALA A 520 15.57 -24.89 -2.83
C ALA A 520 14.98 -23.85 -3.79
N ASP A 521 14.32 -24.30 -4.86
CA ASP A 521 13.66 -23.43 -5.82
C ASP A 521 12.39 -22.78 -5.21
N LEU A 522 11.61 -23.52 -4.41
CA LEU A 522 10.43 -22.99 -3.70
C LEU A 522 10.81 -21.90 -2.69
N ILE A 523 11.82 -22.13 -1.86
CA ILE A 523 12.31 -21.16 -0.87
C ILE A 523 13.00 -19.99 -1.59
N GLY A 524 13.67 -20.24 -2.71
CA GLY A 524 14.23 -19.23 -3.59
C GLY A 524 15.61 -18.73 -3.18
N TYR A 525 16.54 -19.62 -2.81
CA TYR A 525 17.93 -19.21 -2.54
C TYR A 525 18.58 -18.61 -3.79
N PRO A 526 19.19 -17.42 -3.74
CA PRO A 526 19.77 -16.75 -4.90
C PRO A 526 20.79 -17.58 -5.67
N VAL A 527 21.65 -18.32 -4.95
CA VAL A 527 22.66 -19.20 -5.55
C VAL A 527 22.57 -20.60 -4.97
N ARG A 528 22.57 -21.62 -5.83
CA ARG A 528 22.63 -23.03 -5.45
C ARG A 528 23.91 -23.66 -5.94
N LEU A 529 24.70 -24.24 -5.01
CA LEU A 529 25.85 -25.09 -5.32
C LEU A 529 25.43 -26.55 -5.20
N THR A 530 25.36 -27.23 -6.33
CA THR A 530 25.05 -28.67 -6.37
C THR A 530 26.30 -29.48 -6.38
N VAL A 531 26.46 -30.35 -5.38
CA VAL A 531 27.60 -31.30 -5.27
C VAL A 531 27.07 -32.68 -5.67
N GLY A 532 27.35 -33.06 -6.92
CA GLY A 532 26.94 -34.32 -7.54
C GLY A 532 28.11 -35.28 -7.78
N SER A 533 27.90 -36.30 -8.63
CA SER A 533 28.92 -37.30 -9.00
C SER A 533 30.17 -36.69 -9.63
N LYS A 534 30.04 -35.53 -10.31
CA LYS A 534 31.20 -34.81 -10.88
C LYS A 534 32.17 -34.24 -9.82
N ALA A 535 31.79 -34.27 -8.55
CA ALA A 535 32.70 -33.91 -7.45
C ALA A 535 33.97 -34.76 -7.43
N THR A 536 33.87 -36.03 -7.86
CA THR A 536 35.06 -36.92 -8.02
C THR A 536 35.99 -36.50 -9.15
N GLU A 537 35.47 -35.71 -10.10
CA GLU A 537 36.20 -35.10 -11.22
C GLU A 537 36.68 -33.68 -10.90
N GLY A 538 36.47 -33.22 -9.66
CA GLY A 538 36.84 -31.88 -9.21
C GLY A 538 35.88 -30.77 -9.67
N LYS A 539 34.62 -31.09 -10.00
CA LYS A 539 33.63 -30.11 -10.48
C LYS A 539 32.35 -30.09 -9.65
N VAL A 540 31.74 -28.92 -9.58
CA VAL A 540 30.41 -28.69 -8.99
C VAL A 540 29.58 -27.79 -9.93
N GLU A 541 28.27 -27.80 -9.73
CA GLU A 541 27.34 -26.94 -10.50
C GLU A 541 26.93 -25.73 -9.64
N VAL A 542 27.00 -24.55 -10.23
CA VAL A 542 26.53 -23.28 -9.65
C VAL A 542 25.34 -22.81 -10.44
N LYS A 543 24.20 -22.58 -9.77
CA LYS A 543 22.97 -22.11 -10.40
C LYS A 543 22.53 -20.80 -9.78
N ILE A 544 22.15 -19.83 -10.63
CA ILE A 544 21.53 -18.56 -10.24
C ILE A 544 20.01 -18.70 -10.33
N ARG A 545 19.30 -18.55 -9.21
CA ARG A 545 17.83 -18.73 -9.16
C ARG A 545 17.05 -17.80 -10.09
N ARG A 546 17.48 -16.55 -10.20
CA ARG A 546 16.75 -15.51 -10.94
C ARG A 546 16.81 -15.67 -12.46
N THR A 547 17.97 -16.06 -12.98
CA THR A 547 18.17 -16.20 -14.44
C THR A 547 18.05 -17.65 -14.93
N ASP A 548 17.94 -18.59 -14.01
CA ASP A 548 17.99 -20.06 -14.25
C ASP A 548 19.29 -20.51 -14.93
N GLU A 549 20.30 -19.62 -14.98
CA GLU A 549 21.63 -19.92 -15.52
C GLU A 549 22.34 -20.92 -14.63
N GLU A 550 22.99 -21.91 -15.24
CA GLU A 550 23.72 -22.98 -14.58
C GLU A 550 25.07 -23.18 -15.24
N GLU A 551 26.14 -23.24 -14.43
CA GLU A 551 27.49 -23.44 -14.91
C GLU A 551 28.22 -24.53 -14.11
N GLU A 552 29.08 -25.28 -14.79
CA GLU A 552 30.02 -26.20 -14.14
C GLU A 552 31.31 -25.46 -13.78
N VAL A 553 31.69 -25.49 -12.52
CA VAL A 553 32.88 -24.82 -11.99
C VAL A 553 33.79 -25.81 -11.30
N THR A 554 35.12 -25.62 -11.35
CA THR A 554 36.07 -26.40 -10.57
C THR A 554 35.90 -26.16 -9.08
N ILE A 555 36.01 -27.19 -8.28
CA ILE A 555 35.88 -27.10 -6.81
C ILE A 555 36.88 -26.09 -6.23
N GLU A 556 38.11 -26.06 -6.79
CA GLU A 556 39.13 -25.10 -6.40
C GLU A 556 38.70 -23.68 -6.80
N GLY A 557 38.56 -22.79 -5.81
CA GLY A 557 38.17 -21.38 -6.04
C GLY A 557 36.68 -21.13 -6.25
N VAL A 558 35.81 -22.15 -6.13
CA VAL A 558 34.35 -21.95 -6.33
C VAL A 558 33.74 -21.11 -5.21
N ALA A 559 34.21 -21.20 -3.98
CA ALA A 559 33.70 -20.41 -2.88
C ALA A 559 33.94 -18.91 -3.10
N GLU A 560 35.14 -18.51 -3.54
CA GLU A 560 35.45 -17.13 -3.92
C GLU A 560 34.67 -16.67 -5.15
N HIS A 561 34.46 -17.57 -6.12
CA HIS A 561 33.63 -17.28 -7.29
C HIS A 561 32.19 -16.96 -6.84
N VAL A 562 31.56 -17.79 -6.02
CA VAL A 562 30.22 -17.58 -5.49
C VAL A 562 30.12 -16.32 -4.64
N ALA A 563 31.09 -16.07 -3.75
CA ALA A 563 31.12 -14.86 -2.95
C ALA A 563 31.23 -13.59 -3.82
N ARG A 564 31.99 -13.64 -4.92
CA ARG A 564 32.07 -12.54 -5.90
C ARG A 564 30.74 -12.39 -6.64
N LEU A 565 30.15 -13.48 -7.13
CA LEU A 565 28.84 -13.50 -7.81
C LEU A 565 27.75 -12.87 -6.94
N LEU A 566 27.65 -13.26 -5.68
CA LEU A 566 26.69 -12.71 -4.72
C LEU A 566 26.90 -11.20 -4.50
N ARG A 567 28.15 -10.74 -4.40
CA ARG A 567 28.44 -9.30 -4.32
C ARG A 567 27.99 -8.53 -5.57
N ASP A 568 28.16 -9.11 -6.77
CA ASP A 568 27.78 -8.46 -8.02
C ASP A 568 26.27 -8.46 -8.23
N LEU A 569 25.57 -9.54 -7.85
CA LEU A 569 24.11 -9.60 -7.82
C LEU A 569 23.55 -8.54 -6.83
N ARG A 570 24.13 -8.44 -5.63
CA ARG A 570 23.70 -7.46 -4.62
C ARG A 570 23.85 -6.02 -5.10
N LYS A 571 24.96 -5.67 -5.81
CA LYS A 571 25.12 -4.34 -6.41
C LYS A 571 24.10 -4.00 -7.48
N LYS A 572 23.58 -5.00 -8.17
CA LYS A 572 22.54 -4.86 -9.19
C LYS A 572 21.12 -4.93 -8.59
N HIS A 573 21.00 -5.09 -7.27
CA HIS A 573 19.74 -5.31 -6.56
C HIS A 573 18.93 -6.53 -7.08
N LEU A 574 19.65 -7.58 -7.47
CA LEU A 574 19.14 -8.83 -8.01
C LEU A 574 19.18 -9.97 -6.98
#